data_f475c54c76dae4033e6c82bc236905e3
#
_entry.id   f475c54c76dae4033e6c82bc236905e3
#
_cell.length_a   1.000
_cell.length_b   1.000
_cell.length_c   1.000
_cell.angle_alpha   90.00
_cell.angle_beta   90.00
_cell.angle_gamma   90.00
#
_symmetry.space_group_name_H-M   'P 1'
#
loop_
_entity.id
_entity.type
_entity.pdbx_description
1 polymer ?
#
loop_
_entity_poly.entity_id
_entity_poly.type
_entity_poly.pdbx_seq_one_letter_code
_entity_poly.pdbx_strand_id
1 'polypeptide(L)'
;ARTRKIREEAVNIFKARYLDSVSHYYNGYKALQEGSKNYSVVFVGSDQVWGPLSLYSKFYNLYFVDNSIPKFSYASSFGVSSIFPWQRKGVAGFLKRLDLIGVREQRGKQIVKELTGKDAKVVCDPTFLLTTDEWIEALMENEKERGLERNGEPYKIDTPYILAYVLGERKDVREEIKKLREQSGLKIVNLPHVDNYHAMDDNLGDINLYDVDPFDFIRLIRDAEYVVTDSFHGSVFSIQMHKKFLTFYRKPSSEKGNTNSRIDSLFNILGLSERLYKGDVFNQIKKNIDYGYVDRQVEELRIDSLAFFKQALGLGRII
;
A
#
# COMPACT_ATOMS: atom_id res chain seq x y z
N ALA A 1 16.20 18.52 -2.25
CA ALA A 1 17.22 17.89 -1.36
C ALA A 1 16.84 17.98 0.13
N ARG A 2 16.40 19.14 0.64
CA ARG A 2 16.09 19.35 2.08
C ARG A 2 14.84 18.57 2.52
N THR A 3 13.75 18.67 1.78
CA THR A 3 12.47 18.01 2.10
C THR A 3 12.56 16.48 2.10
N ARG A 4 13.35 15.91 1.18
CA ARG A 4 13.63 14.47 1.14
C ARG A 4 14.35 14.01 2.42
N LYS A 5 15.37 14.74 2.88
CA LYS A 5 16.08 14.40 4.13
C LYS A 5 15.16 14.41 5.35
N ILE A 6 14.25 15.37 5.43
CA ILE A 6 13.25 15.45 6.50
C ILE A 6 12.38 14.20 6.54
N ARG A 7 11.86 13.75 5.39
CA ARG A 7 11.06 12.52 5.30
C ARG A 7 11.89 11.27 5.61
N GLU A 8 13.12 11.20 5.08
CA GLU A 8 14.03 10.08 5.35
C GLU A 8 14.34 9.98 6.85
N GLU A 9 14.53 11.10 7.55
CA GLU A 9 14.76 11.12 8.98
C GLU A 9 13.53 10.61 9.77
N ALA A 10 12.33 11.09 9.47
CA ALA A 10 11.10 10.62 10.09
C ALA A 10 10.89 9.08 9.88
N VAL A 11 11.13 8.60 8.68
CA VAL A 11 11.04 7.16 8.36
C VAL A 11 12.15 6.36 9.07
N ASN A 12 13.35 6.89 9.19
CA ASN A 12 14.44 6.19 9.90
C ASN A 12 14.17 6.09 11.40
N ILE A 13 13.61 7.13 12.03
CA ILE A 13 13.16 7.07 13.42
C ILE A 13 12.09 5.98 13.59
N PHE A 14 11.12 5.94 12.69
CA PHE A 14 10.09 4.90 12.69
C PHE A 14 10.71 3.49 12.56
N LYS A 15 11.64 3.28 11.63
CA LYS A 15 12.33 2.00 11.43
C LYS A 15 13.10 1.57 12.67
N ALA A 16 13.88 2.47 13.25
CA ALA A 16 14.65 2.19 14.45
C ALA A 16 13.77 1.73 15.61
N ARG A 17 12.59 2.31 15.73
CA ARG A 17 11.65 1.99 16.82
C ARG A 17 10.91 0.67 16.61
N TYR A 18 10.41 0.41 15.41
CA TYR A 18 9.44 -0.67 15.17
C TYR A 18 9.99 -1.83 14.33
N LEU A 19 11.05 -1.64 13.57
CA LEU A 19 11.53 -2.63 12.61
C LEU A 19 12.92 -3.19 12.93
N ASP A 20 13.82 -2.40 13.51
CA ASP A 20 15.23 -2.82 13.67
C ASP A 20 15.37 -4.04 14.58
N SER A 21 14.51 -4.21 15.59
CA SER A 21 14.52 -5.37 16.50
C SER A 21 14.13 -6.70 15.81
N VAL A 22 13.39 -6.61 14.70
CA VAL A 22 12.91 -7.78 13.92
C VAL A 22 13.55 -7.89 12.55
N SER A 23 14.45 -6.97 12.22
CA SER A 23 15.13 -6.91 10.92
C SER A 23 16.56 -7.42 11.02
N HIS A 24 16.98 -8.23 10.03
CA HIS A 24 18.36 -8.63 9.84
C HIS A 24 18.89 -8.09 8.52
N TYR A 25 20.06 -7.47 8.56
CA TYR A 25 20.71 -6.94 7.37
C TYR A 25 21.72 -7.96 6.80
N TYR A 26 21.55 -8.27 5.52
CA TYR A 26 22.47 -9.15 4.78
C TYR A 26 23.16 -8.35 3.68
N ASN A 27 24.48 -8.25 3.74
CA ASN A 27 25.25 -7.52 2.74
C ASN A 27 25.54 -8.39 1.51
N GLY A 28 24.74 -8.18 0.46
CA GLY A 28 24.90 -8.85 -0.82
C GLY A 28 24.18 -10.21 -0.91
N TYR A 29 24.12 -10.71 -2.15
CA TYR A 29 23.32 -11.89 -2.50
C TYR A 29 23.77 -13.17 -1.78
N LYS A 30 25.10 -13.38 -1.64
CA LYS A 30 25.66 -14.57 -0.97
C LYS A 30 25.31 -14.60 0.52
N ALA A 31 25.43 -13.45 1.21
CA ALA A 31 25.06 -13.36 2.62
C ALA A 31 23.56 -13.60 2.83
N LEU A 32 22.73 -13.08 1.93
CA LEU A 32 21.28 -13.31 1.96
C LEU A 32 20.94 -14.80 1.72
N GLN A 33 21.64 -15.46 0.81
CA GLN A 33 21.48 -16.88 0.54
C GLN A 33 21.84 -17.74 1.77
N GLU A 34 22.98 -17.48 2.41
CA GLU A 34 23.38 -18.18 3.63
C GLU A 34 22.41 -17.87 4.78
N GLY A 35 22.05 -16.59 4.97
CA GLY A 35 21.11 -16.17 6.00
C GLY A 35 19.72 -16.80 5.85
N SER A 36 19.26 -17.07 4.61
CA SER A 36 17.96 -17.70 4.38
C SER A 36 17.85 -19.11 4.94
N LYS A 37 18.97 -19.80 5.15
CA LYS A 37 19.01 -21.15 5.72
C LYS A 37 18.64 -21.20 7.21
N ASN A 38 18.62 -20.05 7.88
CA ASN A 38 18.23 -19.95 9.28
C ASN A 38 16.71 -19.93 9.49
N TYR A 39 15.93 -19.99 8.40
CA TYR A 39 14.47 -19.90 8.45
C TYR A 39 13.82 -21.19 7.96
N SER A 40 12.79 -21.65 8.66
CA SER A 40 12.02 -22.84 8.29
C SER A 40 11.12 -22.61 7.09
N VAL A 41 10.77 -21.34 6.81
CA VAL A 41 9.98 -20.90 5.65
C VAL A 41 10.35 -19.47 5.29
N VAL A 42 10.33 -19.13 4.02
CA VAL A 42 10.62 -17.77 3.53
C VAL A 42 9.48 -17.29 2.63
N PHE A 43 9.09 -16.05 2.78
CA PHE A 43 8.06 -15.48 1.91
C PHE A 43 8.44 -14.10 1.37
N VAL A 44 7.78 -13.70 0.29
CA VAL A 44 7.89 -12.38 -0.33
C VAL A 44 6.53 -11.69 -0.38
N GLY A 45 6.55 -10.42 -0.12
CA GLY A 45 5.38 -9.53 -0.18
C GLY A 45 5.42 -8.53 0.98
N SER A 46 4.58 -7.60 1.01
CA SER A 46 3.52 -7.37 0.01
C SER A 46 3.99 -6.35 -1.05
N ASP A 47 3.05 -5.58 -1.57
CA ASP A 47 3.25 -4.49 -2.53
C ASP A 47 3.72 -4.94 -3.93
N GLN A 48 4.09 -3.96 -4.76
CA GLN A 48 4.38 -4.12 -6.19
C GLN A 48 5.77 -4.71 -6.45
N VAL A 49 6.14 -5.73 -5.67
CA VAL A 49 7.46 -6.38 -5.71
C VAL A 49 7.71 -7.15 -7.01
N TRP A 50 6.66 -7.48 -7.77
CA TRP A 50 6.75 -8.18 -9.05
C TRP A 50 6.46 -7.29 -10.26
N GLY A 51 6.53 -5.98 -10.08
CA GLY A 51 6.49 -5.03 -11.20
C GLY A 51 7.63 -5.29 -12.18
N PRO A 52 7.44 -5.02 -13.48
CA PRO A 52 8.43 -5.33 -14.51
C PRO A 52 9.84 -4.82 -14.24
N LEU A 53 9.99 -3.68 -13.57
CA LEU A 53 11.28 -3.11 -13.20
C LEU A 53 11.89 -3.80 -11.96
N SER A 54 11.06 -4.21 -11.00
CA SER A 54 11.51 -4.85 -9.75
C SER A 54 12.07 -6.26 -9.99
N LEU A 55 11.67 -6.92 -11.08
CA LEU A 55 12.12 -8.28 -11.40
C LEU A 55 13.61 -8.38 -11.73
N TYR A 56 14.26 -7.28 -12.09
CA TYR A 56 15.70 -7.27 -12.38
C TYR A 56 16.57 -7.46 -11.14
N SER A 57 16.10 -7.11 -9.96
CA SER A 57 16.87 -7.18 -8.72
C SER A 57 17.13 -8.61 -8.23
N LYS A 58 16.34 -9.59 -8.66
CA LYS A 58 16.37 -11.01 -8.23
C LYS A 58 16.13 -11.25 -6.74
N PHE A 59 15.91 -10.23 -5.93
CA PHE A 59 15.63 -10.37 -4.51
C PHE A 59 14.17 -10.80 -4.25
N TYR A 60 13.22 -10.12 -4.87
CA TYR A 60 11.78 -10.35 -4.68
C TYR A 60 11.24 -11.61 -5.40
N ASN A 61 12.09 -12.36 -6.10
CA ASN A 61 11.72 -13.64 -6.72
C ASN A 61 12.23 -14.86 -5.93
N LEU A 62 12.84 -14.62 -4.77
CA LEU A 62 13.37 -15.63 -3.83
C LEU A 62 14.33 -16.65 -4.49
N TYR A 63 15.08 -16.25 -5.53
CA TYR A 63 16.06 -17.15 -6.14
C TYR A 63 17.22 -17.50 -5.20
N PHE A 64 17.49 -16.67 -4.19
CA PHE A 64 18.51 -16.91 -3.18
C PHE A 64 18.10 -18.00 -2.16
N VAL A 65 16.82 -18.34 -2.06
CA VAL A 65 16.32 -19.35 -1.13
C VAL A 65 16.53 -20.74 -1.72
N ASP A 66 17.14 -21.65 -0.95
CA ASP A 66 17.34 -23.04 -1.35
C ASP A 66 16.00 -23.74 -1.67
N ASN A 67 16.03 -24.73 -2.58
CA ASN A 67 14.83 -25.45 -2.98
C ASN A 67 14.24 -26.31 -1.85
N SER A 68 15.05 -26.74 -0.88
CA SER A 68 14.59 -27.48 0.29
C SER A 68 13.79 -26.64 1.29
N ILE A 69 13.92 -25.31 1.24
CA ILE A 69 13.22 -24.41 2.15
C ILE A 69 11.88 -24.01 1.49
N PRO A 70 10.75 -24.28 2.14
CA PRO A 70 9.44 -23.81 1.67
C PRO A 70 9.38 -22.32 1.47
N LYS A 71 8.75 -21.89 0.39
CA LYS A 71 8.64 -20.47 0.03
C LYS A 71 7.31 -20.13 -0.58
N PHE A 72 6.78 -18.98 -0.20
CA PHE A 72 5.49 -18.50 -0.71
C PHE A 72 5.48 -17.00 -0.95
N SER A 73 4.44 -16.51 -1.58
CA SER A 73 4.17 -15.06 -1.64
C SER A 73 2.90 -14.72 -0.89
N TYR A 74 2.89 -13.53 -0.28
CA TYR A 74 1.72 -12.96 0.37
C TYR A 74 1.44 -11.56 -0.17
N ALA A 75 0.27 -11.36 -0.77
CA ALA A 75 -0.18 -10.08 -1.34
C ALA A 75 0.83 -9.42 -2.30
N SER A 76 1.68 -10.22 -2.95
CA SER A 76 2.61 -9.71 -3.97
C SER A 76 1.83 -9.24 -5.20
N SER A 77 2.22 -8.09 -5.75
CA SER A 77 1.55 -7.47 -6.88
C SER A 77 2.48 -7.33 -8.09
N PHE A 78 1.95 -7.63 -9.28
CA PHE A 78 2.60 -7.27 -10.53
C PHE A 78 2.40 -5.78 -10.86
N GLY A 79 1.29 -5.20 -10.40
CA GLY A 79 0.92 -3.82 -10.68
C GLY A 79 0.69 -3.50 -12.15
N VAL A 80 0.63 -4.51 -13.04
CA VAL A 80 0.42 -4.37 -14.48
C VAL A 80 -0.59 -5.39 -14.98
N SER A 81 -1.20 -5.10 -16.12
CA SER A 81 -2.18 -5.99 -16.76
C SER A 81 -1.55 -7.14 -17.57
N SER A 82 -0.25 -7.04 -17.92
CA SER A 82 0.45 -8.06 -18.68
C SER A 82 1.96 -8.01 -18.45
N ILE A 83 2.62 -9.15 -18.59
CA ILE A 83 4.07 -9.29 -18.50
C ILE A 83 4.66 -9.21 -19.91
N PHE A 84 5.72 -8.44 -20.07
CA PHE A 84 6.41 -8.32 -21.35
C PHE A 84 6.88 -9.69 -21.88
N PRO A 85 6.79 -9.96 -23.20
CA PRO A 85 7.14 -11.26 -23.78
C PRO A 85 8.51 -11.78 -23.34
N TRP A 86 9.53 -10.91 -23.29
CA TRP A 86 10.90 -11.29 -22.90
C TRP A 86 11.05 -11.61 -21.41
N GLN A 87 10.16 -11.15 -20.55
CA GLN A 87 10.16 -11.43 -19.11
C GLN A 87 9.39 -12.72 -18.75
N ARG A 88 8.46 -13.17 -19.61
CA ARG A 88 7.53 -14.27 -19.29
C ARG A 88 8.23 -15.53 -18.82
N LYS A 89 9.32 -15.95 -19.49
CA LYS A 89 10.08 -17.15 -19.11
C LYS A 89 10.71 -17.03 -17.73
N GLY A 90 11.30 -15.87 -17.40
CA GLY A 90 11.90 -15.61 -16.10
C GLY A 90 10.85 -15.55 -14.99
N VAL A 91 9.71 -14.86 -15.26
CA VAL A 91 8.59 -14.80 -14.31
C VAL A 91 8.00 -16.18 -14.06
N ALA A 92 7.73 -16.98 -15.10
CA ALA A 92 7.27 -18.34 -14.93
C ALA A 92 8.26 -19.20 -14.13
N GLY A 93 9.57 -18.98 -14.33
CA GLY A 93 10.62 -19.71 -13.61
C GLY A 93 10.56 -19.52 -12.10
N PHE A 94 10.49 -18.29 -11.59
CA PHE A 94 10.42 -18.08 -10.15
C PHE A 94 9.05 -18.45 -9.55
N LEU A 95 7.95 -18.16 -10.25
CA LEU A 95 6.61 -18.54 -9.79
C LEU A 95 6.46 -20.05 -9.59
N LYS A 96 7.07 -20.86 -10.47
CA LYS A 96 7.04 -22.33 -10.34
C LYS A 96 7.75 -22.83 -9.10
N ARG A 97 8.73 -22.09 -8.57
CA ARG A 97 9.47 -22.43 -7.35
C ARG A 97 8.71 -22.13 -6.05
N LEU A 98 7.68 -21.28 -6.10
CA LEU A 98 6.86 -20.98 -4.93
C LEU A 98 5.90 -22.15 -4.65
N ASP A 99 5.82 -22.55 -3.39
CA ASP A 99 4.94 -23.63 -2.93
C ASP A 99 3.47 -23.15 -2.89
N LEU A 100 3.25 -21.94 -2.39
CA LEU A 100 1.95 -21.25 -2.41
C LEU A 100 2.10 -19.83 -2.97
N ILE A 101 1.07 -19.35 -3.65
CA ILE A 101 1.10 -18.03 -4.30
C ILE A 101 -0.11 -17.22 -3.84
N GLY A 102 0.15 -16.22 -2.99
CA GLY A 102 -0.81 -15.19 -2.59
C GLY A 102 -0.53 -13.90 -3.35
N VAL A 103 -1.52 -13.38 -4.07
CA VAL A 103 -1.43 -12.15 -4.85
C VAL A 103 -2.48 -11.14 -4.38
N ARG A 104 -2.24 -9.85 -4.59
CA ARG A 104 -3.13 -8.78 -4.10
C ARG A 104 -4.30 -8.49 -5.05
N GLU A 105 -4.18 -8.80 -6.33
CA GLU A 105 -5.18 -8.48 -7.34
C GLU A 105 -5.57 -9.66 -8.23
N GLN A 106 -6.82 -9.64 -8.71
CA GLN A 106 -7.36 -10.67 -9.61
C GLN A 106 -6.53 -10.83 -10.88
N ARG A 107 -6.02 -9.73 -11.43
CA ARG A 107 -5.16 -9.80 -12.62
C ARG A 107 -3.86 -10.57 -12.35
N GLY A 108 -3.28 -10.38 -11.16
CA GLY A 108 -2.11 -11.15 -10.70
C GLY A 108 -2.37 -12.65 -10.68
N LYS A 109 -3.53 -13.08 -10.17
CA LYS A 109 -3.97 -14.49 -10.20
C LYS A 109 -4.03 -15.04 -11.63
N GLN A 110 -4.59 -14.27 -12.56
CA GLN A 110 -4.66 -14.65 -13.97
C GLN A 110 -3.26 -14.77 -14.60
N ILE A 111 -2.37 -13.81 -14.34
CA ILE A 111 -0.98 -13.84 -14.82
C ILE A 111 -0.25 -15.11 -14.34
N VAL A 112 -0.40 -15.47 -13.06
CA VAL A 112 0.17 -16.70 -12.51
C VAL A 112 -0.35 -17.93 -13.28
N LYS A 113 -1.67 -18.03 -13.49
CA LYS A 113 -2.30 -19.13 -14.22
C LYS A 113 -1.82 -19.20 -15.67
N GLU A 114 -1.78 -18.07 -16.37
CA GLU A 114 -1.34 -17.96 -17.77
C GLU A 114 0.13 -18.38 -17.96
N LEU A 115 1.00 -18.07 -16.99
CA LEU A 115 2.43 -18.33 -17.11
C LEU A 115 2.87 -19.69 -16.60
N THR A 116 2.15 -20.27 -15.65
CA THR A 116 2.63 -21.45 -14.92
C THR A 116 1.66 -22.62 -14.88
N GLY A 117 0.39 -22.38 -15.14
CA GLY A 117 -0.71 -23.32 -14.88
C GLY A 117 -1.08 -23.48 -13.40
N LYS A 118 -0.29 -22.90 -12.46
CA LYS A 118 -0.59 -22.93 -11.02
C LYS A 118 -1.78 -22.04 -10.68
N ASP A 119 -2.46 -22.38 -9.59
CA ASP A 119 -3.45 -21.50 -9.00
C ASP A 119 -2.79 -20.54 -8.00
N ALA A 120 -3.35 -19.34 -7.89
CA ALA A 120 -2.98 -18.35 -6.89
C ALA A 120 -4.22 -17.91 -6.10
N LYS A 121 -4.07 -17.63 -4.83
CA LYS A 121 -5.12 -17.04 -3.98
C LYS A 121 -5.01 -15.52 -4.04
N VAL A 122 -6.13 -14.84 -4.22
CA VAL A 122 -6.18 -13.39 -3.96
C VAL A 122 -6.35 -13.21 -2.47
N VAL A 123 -5.45 -12.44 -1.86
CA VAL A 123 -5.43 -12.16 -0.43
C VAL A 123 -5.43 -10.65 -0.20
N CYS A 124 -5.86 -10.21 0.97
CA CYS A 124 -5.83 -8.78 1.30
C CYS A 124 -4.41 -8.25 1.44
N ASP A 125 -4.27 -6.95 1.25
CA ASP A 125 -3.04 -6.25 1.65
C ASP A 125 -2.82 -6.45 3.16
N PRO A 126 -1.56 -6.60 3.66
CA PRO A 126 -1.29 -6.79 5.08
C PRO A 126 -1.91 -5.72 5.99
N THR A 127 -2.14 -4.53 5.49
CA THR A 127 -2.79 -3.45 6.24
C THR A 127 -4.22 -3.78 6.66
N PHE A 128 -4.91 -4.68 5.96
CA PHE A 128 -6.22 -5.20 6.33
C PHE A 128 -6.16 -6.40 7.30
N LEU A 129 -4.98 -6.93 7.64
CA LEU A 129 -4.86 -7.99 8.65
C LEU A 129 -5.15 -7.48 10.05
N LEU A 130 -4.92 -6.19 10.31
CA LEU A 130 -5.40 -5.50 11.50
C LEU A 130 -6.80 -4.93 11.25
N THR A 131 -7.63 -4.98 12.27
CA THR A 131 -8.94 -4.32 12.29
C THR A 131 -8.81 -2.82 12.44
N THR A 132 -9.88 -2.08 12.21
CA THR A 132 -9.95 -0.64 12.47
C THR A 132 -9.62 -0.32 13.94
N ASP A 133 -10.16 -1.10 14.88
CA ASP A 133 -9.93 -0.89 16.32
C ASP A 133 -8.46 -1.12 16.69
N GLU A 134 -7.83 -2.19 16.17
CA GLU A 134 -6.40 -2.46 16.37
C GLU A 134 -5.52 -1.35 15.79
N TRP A 135 -5.88 -0.78 14.64
CA TRP A 135 -5.17 0.39 14.10
C TRP A 135 -5.34 1.63 15.00
N ILE A 136 -6.54 1.86 15.53
CA ILE A 136 -6.81 2.98 16.46
C ILE A 136 -6.02 2.79 17.74
N GLU A 137 -5.98 1.58 18.31
CA GLU A 137 -5.16 1.28 19.49
C GLU A 137 -3.69 1.55 19.24
N ALA A 138 -3.13 1.07 18.12
CA ALA A 138 -1.75 1.32 17.75
C ALA A 138 -1.43 2.82 17.57
N LEU A 139 -2.37 3.59 17.02
CA LEU A 139 -2.24 5.05 16.93
C LEU A 139 -2.22 5.71 18.32
N MET A 140 -3.10 5.28 19.23
CA MET A 140 -3.17 5.82 20.59
C MET A 140 -1.91 5.49 21.40
N GLU A 141 -1.38 4.29 21.29
CA GLU A 141 -0.11 3.90 21.90
C GLU A 141 1.04 4.76 21.37
N ASN A 142 1.14 4.92 20.06
CA ASN A 142 2.15 5.77 19.44
C ASN A 142 2.01 7.24 19.87
N GLU A 143 0.79 7.77 19.99
CA GLU A 143 0.54 9.14 20.50
C GLU A 143 1.04 9.31 21.94
N LYS A 144 0.77 8.33 22.80
CA LYS A 144 1.22 8.31 24.18
C LYS A 144 2.75 8.28 24.27
N GLU A 145 3.39 7.41 23.52
CA GLU A 145 4.85 7.30 23.47
C GLU A 145 5.51 8.61 22.99
N ARG A 146 4.96 9.23 21.96
CA ARG A 146 5.47 10.50 21.42
C ARG A 146 5.30 11.67 22.36
N GLY A 147 4.18 11.74 23.08
CA GLY A 147 3.92 12.78 24.09
C GLY A 147 4.94 12.75 25.22
N LEU A 148 5.49 11.57 25.55
CA LEU A 148 6.53 11.41 26.55
C LEU A 148 7.93 11.84 26.06
N GLU A 149 8.22 11.76 24.76
CA GLU A 149 9.57 11.93 24.23
C GLU A 149 9.84 13.30 23.59
N ARG A 150 8.82 13.97 23.06
CA ARG A 150 9.04 15.14 22.18
C ARG A 150 8.74 16.50 22.79
N ASN A 151 8.15 16.62 23.96
CA ASN A 151 7.56 17.91 24.42
C ASN A 151 6.68 18.58 23.34
N GLY A 152 6.24 17.82 22.34
CA GLY A 152 5.55 18.27 21.15
C GLY A 152 4.41 17.35 20.78
N GLU A 153 3.23 17.93 20.71
CA GLU A 153 2.00 17.24 20.31
C GLU A 153 2.18 16.62 18.90
N PRO A 154 1.52 15.48 18.64
CA PRO A 154 1.38 14.95 17.28
C PRO A 154 0.75 16.02 16.39
N TYR A 155 0.93 15.92 15.05
CA TYR A 155 0.30 16.85 14.11
C TYR A 155 -1.18 17.00 14.42
N LYS A 156 -1.53 18.13 15.05
CA LYS A 156 -2.90 18.49 15.34
C LYS A 156 -3.29 19.61 14.38
N ILE A 157 -4.21 19.29 13.50
CA ILE A 157 -4.83 20.26 12.61
C ILE A 157 -6.20 20.57 13.18
N ASP A 158 -6.32 21.72 13.83
CA ASP A 158 -7.49 22.10 14.64
C ASP A 158 -8.74 22.42 13.82
N THR A 159 -8.68 22.31 12.50
CA THR A 159 -9.81 22.60 11.61
C THR A 159 -10.07 21.44 10.66
N PRO A 160 -11.31 21.16 10.26
CA PRO A 160 -11.59 20.17 9.22
C PRO A 160 -10.80 20.47 7.94
N TYR A 161 -10.30 19.43 7.28
CA TYR A 161 -9.45 19.57 6.10
C TYR A 161 -9.68 18.47 5.07
N ILE A 162 -9.22 18.76 3.86
CA ILE A 162 -9.05 17.80 2.77
C ILE A 162 -7.61 17.28 2.84
N LEU A 163 -7.42 15.97 3.03
CA LEU A 163 -6.10 15.37 2.85
C LEU A 163 -5.89 15.05 1.37
N ALA A 164 -4.84 15.65 0.79
CA ALA A 164 -4.38 15.37 -0.57
C ALA A 164 -3.12 14.50 -0.52
N TYR A 165 -3.21 13.25 -1.01
CA TYR A 165 -2.07 12.34 -1.16
C TYR A 165 -2.01 11.80 -2.58
N VAL A 166 -1.34 12.53 -3.47
CA VAL A 166 -1.29 12.30 -4.91
C VAL A 166 0.15 12.04 -5.35
N LEU A 167 0.43 10.82 -5.79
CA LEU A 167 1.75 10.34 -6.20
C LEU A 167 1.98 10.40 -7.72
N GLY A 168 0.94 10.68 -8.50
CA GLY A 168 1.01 10.85 -9.95
C GLY A 168 1.22 12.31 -10.37
N GLU A 169 1.58 12.48 -11.63
CA GLU A 169 1.89 13.80 -12.22
C GLU A 169 0.69 14.45 -12.94
N ARG A 170 -0.52 13.90 -12.75
CA ARG A 170 -1.73 14.39 -13.41
C ARG A 170 -2.15 15.75 -12.86
N LYS A 171 -2.14 16.76 -13.74
CA LYS A 171 -2.52 18.13 -13.43
C LYS A 171 -4.03 18.25 -13.12
N ASP A 172 -4.85 17.54 -13.88
CA ASP A 172 -6.31 17.53 -13.71
C ASP A 172 -6.74 17.04 -12.33
N VAL A 173 -6.03 16.09 -11.72
CA VAL A 173 -6.30 15.64 -10.34
C VAL A 173 -6.13 16.80 -9.36
N ARG A 174 -5.07 17.58 -9.50
CA ARG A 174 -4.81 18.74 -8.63
C ARG A 174 -5.83 19.86 -8.84
N GLU A 175 -6.30 20.04 -10.06
CA GLU A 175 -7.37 20.98 -10.37
C GLU A 175 -8.70 20.57 -9.69
N GLU A 176 -9.03 19.29 -9.69
CA GLU A 176 -10.21 18.78 -8.99
C GLU A 176 -10.09 18.94 -7.46
N ILE A 177 -8.92 18.75 -6.87
CA ILE A 177 -8.68 19.01 -5.45
C ILE A 177 -8.89 20.49 -5.10
N LYS A 178 -8.42 21.40 -5.96
CA LYS A 178 -8.65 22.85 -5.78
C LYS A 178 -10.14 23.21 -5.90
N LYS A 179 -10.86 22.61 -6.84
CA LYS A 179 -12.34 22.78 -6.94
C LYS A 179 -13.03 22.28 -5.67
N LEU A 180 -12.62 21.13 -5.13
CA LEU A 180 -13.18 20.62 -3.88
C LEU A 180 -12.94 21.60 -2.72
N ARG A 181 -11.74 22.20 -2.62
CA ARG A 181 -11.41 23.25 -1.66
C ARG A 181 -12.35 24.45 -1.78
N GLU A 182 -12.51 24.97 -2.99
CA GLU A 182 -13.36 26.13 -3.26
C GLU A 182 -14.83 25.86 -2.90
N GLN A 183 -15.35 24.68 -3.23
CA GLN A 183 -16.74 24.32 -3.00
C GLN A 183 -17.04 23.91 -1.55
N SER A 184 -16.05 23.38 -0.83
CA SER A 184 -16.23 22.95 0.57
C SER A 184 -15.84 24.02 1.59
N GLY A 185 -14.98 24.96 1.22
CA GLY A 185 -14.38 25.94 2.12
C GLY A 185 -13.31 25.34 3.05
N LEU A 186 -12.94 24.07 2.87
CA LEU A 186 -11.94 23.38 3.70
C LEU A 186 -10.52 23.67 3.22
N LYS A 187 -9.57 23.68 4.15
CA LYS A 187 -8.13 23.76 3.82
C LYS A 187 -7.66 22.44 3.21
N ILE A 188 -6.65 22.52 2.34
CA ILE A 188 -5.93 21.37 1.83
C ILE A 188 -4.70 21.13 2.68
N VAL A 189 -4.60 19.95 3.28
CA VAL A 189 -3.37 19.39 3.84
C VAL A 189 -2.79 18.47 2.78
N ASN A 190 -1.61 18.82 2.28
CA ASN A 190 -0.95 18.11 1.19
C ASN A 190 0.26 17.33 1.70
N LEU A 191 0.42 16.10 1.22
CA LEU A 191 1.64 15.30 1.40
C LEU A 191 2.42 15.31 0.08
N PRO A 192 3.33 16.27 -0.13
CA PRO A 192 4.02 16.44 -1.40
C PRO A 192 4.98 15.30 -1.70
N HIS A 193 5.35 15.15 -2.97
CA HIS A 193 6.45 14.28 -3.38
C HIS A 193 7.77 14.69 -2.70
N VAL A 194 8.54 13.69 -2.30
CA VAL A 194 9.87 13.91 -1.70
C VAL A 194 11.00 13.28 -2.50
N ASP A 195 10.69 12.28 -3.33
CA ASP A 195 11.69 11.59 -4.17
C ASP A 195 12.14 12.45 -5.34
N ASN A 196 11.18 13.10 -5.99
CA ASN A 196 11.42 14.07 -7.07
C ASN A 196 10.66 15.37 -6.77
N TYR A 197 11.21 16.49 -7.22
CA TYR A 197 10.52 17.77 -7.15
C TYR A 197 9.43 17.85 -8.21
N HIS A 198 8.21 18.15 -7.79
CA HIS A 198 7.07 18.41 -8.66
C HIS A 198 6.52 19.81 -8.38
N ALA A 199 6.75 20.75 -9.28
CA ALA A 199 6.30 22.14 -9.16
C ALA A 199 4.78 22.27 -8.96
N MET A 200 4.01 21.28 -9.37
CA MET A 200 2.56 21.24 -9.17
C MET A 200 2.13 21.06 -7.71
N ASP A 201 3.02 20.57 -6.86
CA ASP A 201 2.73 20.34 -5.44
C ASP A 201 2.94 21.61 -4.60
N ASP A 202 3.79 22.56 -5.07
CA ASP A 202 4.15 23.78 -4.32
C ASP A 202 2.93 24.65 -3.97
N ASN A 203 1.93 24.68 -4.85
CA ASN A 203 0.75 25.53 -4.71
C ASN A 203 -0.56 24.69 -4.58
N LEU A 204 -0.45 23.43 -4.17
CA LEU A 204 -1.63 22.59 -3.97
C LEU A 204 -2.18 22.74 -2.55
N GLY A 205 -1.33 22.61 -1.54
CA GLY A 205 -1.73 22.61 -0.14
C GLY A 205 -1.70 23.98 0.50
N ASP A 206 -2.69 24.28 1.35
CA ASP A 206 -2.63 25.37 2.32
C ASP A 206 -1.59 25.03 3.43
N ILE A 207 -1.45 23.72 3.70
CA ILE A 207 -0.44 23.15 4.61
C ILE A 207 0.27 22.01 3.86
N ASN A 208 1.60 22.07 3.78
CA ASN A 208 2.42 21.01 3.18
C ASN A 208 3.26 20.33 4.26
N LEU A 209 3.13 18.99 4.40
CA LEU A 209 3.80 18.20 5.43
C LEU A 209 4.85 17.28 4.79
N TYR A 210 6.10 17.39 5.25
CA TYR A 210 7.23 16.65 4.70
C TYR A 210 7.81 15.60 5.65
N ASP A 211 7.58 15.70 6.94
CA ASP A 211 8.13 14.86 8.01
C ASP A 211 7.16 13.79 8.52
N VAL A 212 6.18 13.45 7.72
CA VAL A 212 5.14 12.47 8.01
C VAL A 212 5.72 11.06 8.01
N ASP A 213 5.63 10.36 9.13
CA ASP A 213 5.93 8.94 9.24
C ASP A 213 4.68 8.07 8.97
N PRO A 214 4.80 6.72 8.98
CA PRO A 214 3.65 5.84 8.73
C PRO A 214 2.48 6.04 9.70
N PHE A 215 2.71 6.28 10.99
CA PHE A 215 1.62 6.54 11.94
C PHE A 215 1.01 7.92 11.73
N ASP A 216 1.82 8.94 11.44
CA ASP A 216 1.31 10.27 11.06
C ASP A 216 0.43 10.21 9.82
N PHE A 217 0.83 9.41 8.83
CA PHE A 217 0.04 9.20 7.61
C PHE A 217 -1.36 8.65 7.91
N ILE A 218 -1.45 7.62 8.76
CA ILE A 218 -2.74 7.02 9.13
C ILE A 218 -3.58 8.01 9.95
N ARG A 219 -2.94 8.74 10.87
CA ARG A 219 -3.58 9.76 11.71
C ARG A 219 -4.17 10.89 10.87
N LEU A 220 -3.40 11.39 9.91
CA LEU A 220 -3.88 12.42 8.98
C LEU A 220 -5.05 11.95 8.13
N ILE A 221 -5.12 10.67 7.77
CA ILE A 221 -6.29 10.09 7.12
C ILE A 221 -7.46 10.01 8.10
N ARG A 222 -7.24 9.49 9.33
CA ARG A 222 -8.27 9.36 10.37
C ARG A 222 -8.96 10.70 10.65
N ASP A 223 -8.20 11.77 10.73
CA ASP A 223 -8.69 13.08 11.17
C ASP A 223 -9.19 13.97 10.01
N ALA A 224 -8.96 13.60 8.76
CA ALA A 224 -9.45 14.33 7.59
C ALA A 224 -10.98 14.30 7.48
N GLU A 225 -11.59 15.38 7.00
CA GLU A 225 -13.01 15.39 6.57
C GLU A 225 -13.16 14.66 5.23
N TYR A 226 -12.28 14.94 4.29
CA TYR A 226 -12.21 14.29 2.99
C TYR A 226 -10.80 13.83 2.67
N VAL A 227 -10.67 12.68 1.99
CA VAL A 227 -9.40 12.19 1.47
C VAL A 227 -9.46 12.11 -0.05
N VAL A 228 -8.50 12.72 -0.73
CA VAL A 228 -8.33 12.62 -2.18
C VAL A 228 -6.95 12.03 -2.48
N THR A 229 -6.93 10.92 -3.20
CA THR A 229 -5.68 10.17 -3.42
C THR A 229 -5.66 9.46 -4.76
N ASP A 230 -4.47 9.13 -5.26
CA ASP A 230 -4.23 8.16 -6.33
C ASP A 230 -3.37 6.98 -5.84
N SER A 231 -3.19 6.90 -4.52
CA SER A 231 -2.43 5.85 -3.87
C SER A 231 -3.32 4.68 -3.47
N PHE A 232 -2.83 3.46 -3.72
CA PHE A 232 -3.48 2.25 -3.21
C PHE A 232 -3.59 2.28 -1.68
N HIS A 233 -2.51 2.56 -0.96
CA HIS A 233 -2.53 2.63 0.51
C HIS A 233 -3.32 3.84 1.03
N GLY A 234 -3.35 4.95 0.29
CA GLY A 234 -4.25 6.06 0.61
C GLY A 234 -5.72 5.63 0.59
N SER A 235 -6.10 4.82 -0.40
CA SER A 235 -7.46 4.25 -0.48
C SER A 235 -7.72 3.22 0.63
N VAL A 236 -6.76 2.32 0.88
CA VAL A 236 -6.87 1.29 1.93
C VAL A 236 -7.09 1.90 3.30
N PHE A 237 -6.26 2.86 3.71
CA PHE A 237 -6.43 3.50 5.02
C PHE A 237 -7.66 4.42 5.08
N SER A 238 -8.09 4.99 3.95
CA SER A 238 -9.38 5.70 3.91
C SER A 238 -10.55 4.77 4.19
N ILE A 239 -10.50 3.53 3.69
CA ILE A 239 -11.49 2.49 3.99
C ILE A 239 -11.41 2.10 5.47
N GLN A 240 -10.21 1.76 5.98
CA GLN A 240 -9.99 1.37 7.37
C GLN A 240 -10.44 2.44 8.37
N MET A 241 -10.26 3.72 8.05
CA MET A 241 -10.64 4.84 8.92
C MET A 241 -12.04 5.38 8.62
N HIS A 242 -12.85 4.67 7.84
CA HIS A 242 -14.23 5.02 7.48
C HIS A 242 -14.39 6.44 6.94
N LYS A 243 -13.48 6.86 6.05
CA LYS A 243 -13.46 8.23 5.52
C LYS A 243 -14.33 8.41 4.28
N LYS A 244 -14.82 9.62 4.08
CA LYS A 244 -15.31 10.05 2.78
C LYS A 244 -14.12 10.32 1.89
N PHE A 245 -13.94 9.53 0.84
CA PHE A 245 -12.76 9.62 0.00
C PHE A 245 -13.09 9.45 -1.48
N LEU A 246 -12.16 9.92 -2.32
CA LEU A 246 -12.13 9.60 -3.76
C LEU A 246 -10.73 9.18 -4.16
N THR A 247 -10.69 8.17 -5.00
CA THR A 247 -9.46 7.67 -5.61
C THR A 247 -9.44 8.03 -7.08
N PHE A 248 -8.31 8.53 -7.53
CA PHE A 248 -8.03 8.80 -8.94
C PHE A 248 -7.10 7.72 -9.49
N TYR A 249 -7.23 7.40 -10.76
CA TYR A 249 -6.19 6.63 -11.42
C TYR A 249 -4.93 7.49 -11.55
N ARG A 250 -3.79 6.93 -11.15
CA ARG A 250 -2.48 7.60 -11.28
C ARG A 250 -2.13 7.87 -12.74
N LYS A 251 -2.48 6.93 -13.63
CA LYS A 251 -2.29 7.00 -15.06
C LYS A 251 -3.60 6.73 -15.79
N PRO A 252 -3.81 7.33 -16.97
CA PRO A 252 -4.97 7.00 -17.80
C PRO A 252 -5.05 5.49 -18.06
N SER A 253 -6.26 4.94 -18.11
CA SER A 253 -6.47 3.50 -18.36
C SER A 253 -5.96 3.03 -19.72
N SER A 254 -5.88 3.94 -20.70
CA SER A 254 -5.32 3.70 -22.03
C SER A 254 -3.79 3.59 -22.05
N GLU A 255 -3.11 4.03 -20.98
CA GLU A 255 -1.65 4.02 -20.93
C GLU A 255 -1.13 2.60 -20.65
N LYS A 256 -0.22 2.12 -21.49
CA LYS A 256 0.44 0.82 -21.29
C LYS A 256 1.27 0.86 -19.99
N GLY A 257 1.11 -0.19 -19.18
CA GLY A 257 1.81 -0.29 -17.90
C GLY A 257 1.16 0.56 -16.79
N ASN A 258 -0.12 0.97 -16.95
CA ASN A 258 -0.87 1.53 -15.84
C ASN A 258 -1.00 0.51 -14.71
N THR A 259 -1.13 0.99 -13.50
CA THR A 259 -1.20 0.17 -12.27
C THR A 259 -2.61 0.15 -11.67
N ASN A 260 -3.62 0.43 -12.47
CA ASN A 260 -5.01 0.64 -12.04
C ASN A 260 -5.67 -0.66 -11.53
N SER A 261 -5.26 -1.82 -12.06
CA SER A 261 -5.84 -3.13 -11.73
C SER A 261 -5.91 -3.45 -10.22
N ARG A 262 -5.02 -2.85 -9.42
CA ARG A 262 -5.02 -3.00 -7.96
C ARG A 262 -6.21 -2.27 -7.31
N ILE A 263 -6.47 -1.05 -7.76
CA ILE A 263 -7.60 -0.24 -7.30
C ILE A 263 -8.91 -0.89 -7.77
N ASP A 264 -8.96 -1.31 -9.04
CA ASP A 264 -10.14 -1.98 -9.59
C ASP A 264 -10.47 -3.26 -8.82
N SER A 265 -9.45 -4.09 -8.52
CA SER A 265 -9.63 -5.31 -7.75
C SER A 265 -10.14 -5.03 -6.35
N LEU A 266 -9.53 -4.08 -5.63
CA LEU A 266 -9.94 -3.68 -4.28
C LEU A 266 -11.38 -3.18 -4.26
N PHE A 267 -11.71 -2.25 -5.15
CA PHE A 267 -13.03 -1.62 -5.15
C PHE A 267 -14.14 -2.58 -5.63
N ASN A 268 -13.83 -3.48 -6.55
CA ASN A 268 -14.78 -4.52 -6.97
C ASN A 268 -15.08 -5.51 -5.84
N ILE A 269 -14.04 -5.94 -5.09
CA ILE A 269 -14.23 -6.86 -3.96
C ILE A 269 -15.06 -6.21 -2.85
N LEU A 270 -14.81 -4.93 -2.56
CA LEU A 270 -15.45 -4.21 -1.45
C LEU A 270 -16.72 -3.45 -1.84
N GLY A 271 -17.16 -3.52 -3.09
CA GLY A 271 -18.35 -2.78 -3.56
C GLY A 271 -18.17 -1.26 -3.61
N LEU A 272 -16.92 -0.77 -3.77
CA LEU A 272 -16.56 0.63 -3.68
C LEU A 272 -16.29 1.32 -5.03
N SER A 273 -16.78 0.77 -6.15
CA SER A 273 -16.53 1.33 -7.50
C SER A 273 -17.00 2.78 -7.67
N GLU A 274 -17.92 3.26 -6.80
CA GLU A 274 -18.34 4.66 -6.73
C GLU A 274 -17.31 5.59 -6.05
N ARG A 275 -16.24 5.03 -5.47
CA ARG A 275 -15.13 5.81 -4.91
C ARG A 275 -14.02 6.09 -5.91
N LEU A 276 -14.09 5.50 -7.09
CA LEU A 276 -13.27 5.91 -8.22
C LEU A 276 -13.85 7.19 -8.84
N TYR A 277 -13.01 8.22 -9.04
CA TYR A 277 -13.43 9.52 -9.57
C TYR A 277 -14.08 9.39 -10.96
N LYS A 278 -15.23 10.06 -11.15
CA LYS A 278 -16.08 10.00 -12.37
C LYS A 278 -16.45 11.36 -12.96
N GLY A 279 -15.85 12.46 -12.49
CA GLY A 279 -16.04 13.78 -13.12
C GLY A 279 -16.62 14.88 -12.23
N ASP A 280 -17.16 14.57 -11.05
CA ASP A 280 -17.70 15.57 -10.11
C ASP A 280 -17.18 15.29 -8.70
N VAL A 281 -16.08 15.94 -8.34
CA VAL A 281 -15.39 15.69 -7.08
C VAL A 281 -16.26 16.00 -5.86
N PHE A 282 -16.97 17.13 -5.88
CA PHE A 282 -17.72 17.63 -4.71
C PHE A 282 -18.96 16.80 -4.42
N ASN A 283 -19.78 16.55 -5.44
CA ASN A 283 -20.98 15.75 -5.24
C ASN A 283 -20.65 14.27 -5.04
N GLN A 284 -19.61 13.77 -5.69
CA GLN A 284 -19.23 12.37 -5.57
C GLN A 284 -18.63 12.04 -4.19
N ILE A 285 -17.75 12.90 -3.63
CA ILE A 285 -17.10 12.62 -2.34
C ILE A 285 -18.10 12.62 -1.17
N LYS A 286 -19.16 13.42 -1.29
CA LYS A 286 -20.22 13.55 -0.27
C LYS A 286 -21.18 12.36 -0.22
N LYS A 287 -21.24 11.53 -1.26
CA LYS A 287 -22.09 10.34 -1.26
C LYS A 287 -21.73 9.43 -0.09
N ASN A 288 -22.75 8.93 0.59
CA ASN A 288 -22.55 8.02 1.70
C ASN A 288 -21.91 6.71 1.25
N ILE A 289 -21.14 6.13 2.15
CA ILE A 289 -20.56 4.79 2.02
C ILE A 289 -21.23 3.91 3.06
N ASP A 290 -21.78 2.78 2.63
CA ASP A 290 -22.26 1.77 3.58
C ASP A 290 -21.07 1.00 4.17
N TYR A 291 -20.46 1.59 5.18
CA TYR A 291 -19.32 0.97 5.87
C TYR A 291 -19.72 -0.33 6.57
N GLY A 292 -20.98 -0.51 6.99
CA GLY A 292 -21.43 -1.78 7.52
C GLY A 292 -21.36 -2.93 6.51
N TYR A 293 -21.61 -2.65 5.22
CA TYR A 293 -21.39 -3.62 4.15
C TYR A 293 -19.88 -3.81 3.88
N VAL A 294 -19.14 -2.72 3.75
CA VAL A 294 -17.69 -2.76 3.44
C VAL A 294 -16.92 -3.54 4.52
N ASP A 295 -17.20 -3.32 5.79
CA ASP A 295 -16.54 -4.00 6.91
C ASP A 295 -16.77 -5.52 6.87
N ARG A 296 -17.98 -5.96 6.54
CA ARG A 296 -18.23 -7.39 6.35
C ARG A 296 -17.40 -7.99 5.21
N GLN A 297 -17.26 -7.27 4.09
CA GLN A 297 -16.43 -7.72 2.96
C GLN A 297 -14.93 -7.74 3.32
N VAL A 298 -14.47 -6.75 4.09
CA VAL A 298 -13.09 -6.71 4.61
C VAL A 298 -12.85 -7.88 5.55
N GLU A 299 -13.78 -8.17 6.45
CA GLU A 299 -13.67 -9.27 7.43
C GLU A 299 -13.61 -10.63 6.74
N GLU A 300 -14.50 -10.90 5.78
CA GLU A 300 -14.47 -12.12 4.98
C GLU A 300 -13.13 -12.29 4.27
N LEU A 301 -12.63 -11.22 3.64
CA LEU A 301 -11.34 -11.22 2.95
C LEU A 301 -10.16 -11.41 3.92
N ARG A 302 -10.24 -10.84 5.13
CA ARG A 302 -9.24 -10.99 6.21
C ARG A 302 -9.18 -12.43 6.70
N ILE A 303 -10.32 -13.03 7.03
CA ILE A 303 -10.41 -14.44 7.47
C ILE A 303 -9.79 -15.37 6.42
N ASP A 304 -10.17 -15.21 5.16
CA ASP A 304 -9.64 -15.98 4.03
C ASP A 304 -8.12 -15.82 3.86
N SER A 305 -7.62 -14.60 4.07
CA SER A 305 -6.21 -14.27 3.95
C SER A 305 -5.37 -14.80 5.10
N LEU A 306 -5.91 -14.75 6.33
CA LEU A 306 -5.29 -15.35 7.50
C LEU A 306 -5.24 -16.88 7.40
N ALA A 307 -6.29 -17.51 6.86
CA ALA A 307 -6.30 -18.95 6.62
C ALA A 307 -5.20 -19.35 5.61
N PHE A 308 -5.06 -18.59 4.51
CA PHE A 308 -3.97 -18.78 3.56
C PHE A 308 -2.59 -18.61 4.21
N PHE A 309 -2.40 -17.57 5.02
CA PHE A 309 -1.13 -17.29 5.68
C PHE A 309 -0.76 -18.40 6.67
N LYS A 310 -1.74 -18.89 7.47
CA LYS A 310 -1.55 -20.03 8.37
C LYS A 310 -1.17 -21.30 7.62
N GLN A 311 -1.84 -21.60 6.50
CA GLN A 311 -1.50 -22.72 5.64
C GLN A 311 -0.05 -22.60 5.12
N ALA A 312 0.34 -21.41 4.67
CA ALA A 312 1.67 -21.15 4.15
C ALA A 312 2.77 -21.29 5.22
N LEU A 313 2.53 -20.81 6.44
CA LEU A 313 3.43 -21.00 7.58
C LEU A 313 3.54 -22.48 7.98
N GLY A 314 2.48 -23.26 7.86
CA GLY A 314 2.46 -24.69 8.11
C GLY A 314 3.33 -25.52 7.16
N LEU A 315 3.82 -24.94 6.06
CA LEU A 315 4.83 -25.57 5.19
C LEU A 315 6.21 -25.66 5.88
N GLY A 316 6.50 -24.74 6.80
CA GLY A 316 7.69 -24.76 7.62
C GLY A 316 7.64 -25.96 8.58
N ARG A 317 8.68 -26.77 8.62
CA ARG A 317 8.79 -27.82 9.63
C ARG A 317 8.95 -27.15 10.99
N ILE A 318 8.10 -27.51 11.94
CA ILE A 318 8.37 -27.22 13.36
C ILE A 318 9.61 -28.03 13.71
N ILE A 319 10.73 -27.35 13.89
CA ILE A 319 11.98 -27.93 14.37
C ILE A 319 11.89 -28.02 15.89
#